data_4de2775686cd99e91bbfd742fc87d4c1
#
_entry.id   4de2775686cd99e91bbfd742fc87d4c1
#
_cell.length_a   1.000
_cell.length_b   1.000
_cell.length_c   1.000
_cell.angle_alpha   90.00
_cell.angle_beta   90.00
_cell.angle_gamma   90.00
#
_symmetry.space_group_name_H-M   'P 1'
#
loop_
_entity.id
_entity.type
_entity.pdbx_description
1 polymer ?
#
loop_
_entity_poly.entity_id
_entity_poly.type
_entity_poly.pdbx_seq_one_letter_code
_entity_poly.pdbx_strand_id
1 'polypeptide(L)'
;MEELWQKACNHFAVPEDVTKSWYTRIKHRLSESPSKRYYHNWNEMMQHKQVHLQHCKPALIIAAFFQYYTYDGVQPCAKANCAAFEEFCCDAVLADLESKNLILRLLGDELAENELHINFEDDANLLQDIDLVILAASSEDYKRYCQLLRQEYEHMSDADYKTMRLKVLQTLLSIPNVYTTSEFQKRYEAAARTNMKDEINSLKG
;
A
#
# COMPACT_ATOMS: atom_id res chain seq x y z
N MET A 1 -12.66 -3.32 -6.49
CA MET A 1 -11.83 -2.10 -6.52
C MET A 1 -12.56 -0.91 -7.15
N GLU A 2 -13.20 -1.08 -8.30
CA GLU A 2 -13.90 0.02 -8.99
C GLU A 2 -15.02 0.63 -8.13
N GLU A 3 -15.84 -0.20 -7.49
CA GLU A 3 -16.89 0.26 -6.57
C GLU A 3 -16.34 1.02 -5.37
N LEU A 4 -15.18 0.60 -4.84
CA LEU A 4 -14.52 1.32 -3.74
C LEU A 4 -14.04 2.70 -4.17
N TRP A 5 -13.40 2.79 -5.34
CA TRP A 5 -12.97 4.04 -5.92
C TRP A 5 -14.16 4.97 -6.16
N GLN A 6 -15.21 4.46 -6.83
CA GLN A 6 -16.42 5.21 -7.10
C GLN A 6 -17.08 5.73 -5.81
N LYS A 7 -17.17 4.87 -4.77
CA LYS A 7 -17.71 5.26 -3.46
C LYS A 7 -16.91 6.39 -2.82
N ALA A 8 -15.57 6.29 -2.86
CA ALA A 8 -14.70 7.33 -2.31
C ALA A 8 -14.80 8.64 -3.09
N CYS A 9 -14.80 8.60 -4.42
CA CYS A 9 -14.97 9.77 -5.27
C CYS A 9 -16.36 10.44 -5.09
N ASN A 10 -17.42 9.64 -4.98
CA ASN A 10 -18.77 10.17 -4.72
C ASN A 10 -18.87 10.91 -3.38
N HIS A 11 -18.16 10.43 -2.35
CA HIS A 11 -18.12 11.13 -1.05
C HIS A 11 -17.53 12.54 -1.17
N PHE A 12 -16.56 12.72 -2.05
CA PHE A 12 -15.92 14.01 -2.32
C PHE A 12 -16.58 14.79 -3.47
N ALA A 13 -17.75 14.35 -3.94
CA ALA A 13 -18.47 14.96 -5.06
C ALA A 13 -17.63 15.11 -6.35
N VAL A 14 -16.67 14.20 -6.58
CA VAL A 14 -15.85 14.20 -7.80
C VAL A 14 -16.75 13.93 -9.02
N PRO A 15 -16.60 14.72 -10.13
CA PRO A 15 -17.34 14.47 -11.36
C PRO A 15 -17.16 13.05 -11.90
N GLU A 16 -18.22 12.49 -12.48
CA GLU A 16 -18.23 11.09 -12.93
C GLU A 16 -17.18 10.79 -14.02
N ASP A 17 -16.98 11.71 -14.94
CA ASP A 17 -15.98 11.63 -16.00
C ASP A 17 -14.56 11.64 -15.44
N VAL A 18 -14.27 12.50 -14.46
CA VAL A 18 -12.99 12.56 -13.74
C VAL A 18 -12.78 11.26 -12.95
N THR A 19 -13.81 10.77 -12.25
CA THR A 19 -13.77 9.51 -11.51
C THR A 19 -13.39 8.33 -12.40
N LYS A 20 -14.01 8.20 -13.58
CA LYS A 20 -13.72 7.12 -14.55
C LYS A 20 -12.35 7.26 -15.18
N SER A 21 -11.98 8.48 -15.55
CA SER A 21 -10.68 8.78 -16.17
C SER A 21 -9.53 8.41 -15.23
N TRP A 22 -9.60 8.87 -13.97
CA TRP A 22 -8.56 8.58 -13.00
C TRP A 22 -8.51 7.11 -12.57
N TYR A 23 -9.65 6.43 -12.44
CA TYR A 23 -9.65 4.98 -12.22
C TYR A 23 -8.89 4.23 -13.31
N THR A 24 -9.19 4.56 -14.57
CA THR A 24 -8.53 3.95 -15.73
C THR A 24 -7.03 4.26 -15.73
N ARG A 25 -6.65 5.51 -15.45
CA ARG A 25 -5.27 5.96 -15.40
C ARG A 25 -4.47 5.24 -14.29
N ILE A 26 -5.03 5.16 -13.08
CA ILE A 26 -4.40 4.46 -11.95
C ILE A 26 -4.26 2.97 -12.26
N LYS A 27 -5.31 2.32 -12.73
CA LYS A 27 -5.30 0.90 -13.09
C LYS A 27 -4.24 0.61 -14.18
N HIS A 28 -4.20 1.41 -15.23
CA HIS A 28 -3.20 1.28 -16.28
C HIS A 28 -1.78 1.46 -15.71
N ARG A 29 -1.56 2.52 -14.90
CA ARG A 29 -0.27 2.81 -14.30
C ARG A 29 0.25 1.66 -13.41
N LEU A 30 -0.63 1.03 -12.64
CA LEU A 30 -0.30 -0.10 -11.79
C LEU A 30 -0.16 -1.43 -12.58
N SER A 31 -0.78 -1.55 -13.77
CA SER A 31 -0.72 -2.76 -14.58
C SER A 31 0.43 -2.77 -15.58
N GLU A 32 0.75 -1.62 -16.18
CA GLU A 32 1.66 -1.50 -17.33
C GLU A 32 2.87 -0.59 -17.05
N SER A 33 3.25 -0.44 -15.79
CA SER A 33 4.38 0.40 -15.40
C SER A 33 5.68 -0.06 -16.08
N PRO A 34 6.53 0.86 -16.57
CA PRO A 34 7.86 0.54 -17.09
C PRO A 34 8.79 -0.08 -16.04
N SER A 35 8.53 0.14 -14.75
CA SER A 35 9.17 -0.61 -13.67
C SER A 35 8.54 -2.01 -13.61
N LYS A 36 9.38 -3.04 -13.57
CA LYS A 36 8.96 -4.44 -13.45
C LYS A 36 8.25 -4.66 -12.11
N ARG A 37 6.94 -4.51 -12.10
CA ARG A 37 6.09 -4.71 -10.93
C ARG A 37 5.52 -6.12 -10.98
N TYR A 38 6.10 -7.03 -10.30
CA TYR A 38 5.61 -8.42 -10.25
C TYR A 38 4.59 -8.62 -9.13
N TYR A 39 4.82 -8.02 -7.96
CA TYR A 39 3.88 -7.99 -6.83
C TYR A 39 3.16 -6.65 -6.69
N HIS A 40 3.90 -5.53 -6.73
CA HIS A 40 3.33 -4.19 -6.50
C HIS A 40 2.54 -3.69 -7.73
N ASN A 41 1.63 -4.52 -8.23
CA ASN A 41 0.77 -4.24 -9.39
C ASN A 41 -0.71 -4.32 -9.02
N TRP A 42 -1.55 -4.01 -10.00
CA TRP A 42 -3.00 -4.01 -9.83
C TRP A 42 -3.59 -5.36 -9.42
N ASN A 43 -3.15 -6.44 -10.03
CA ASN A 43 -3.77 -7.76 -9.84
C ASN A 43 -3.31 -8.46 -8.56
N GLU A 44 -2.07 -8.27 -8.15
CA GLU A 44 -1.53 -8.92 -6.95
C GLU A 44 -1.81 -8.06 -5.71
N MET A 45 -1.17 -6.90 -5.58
CA MET A 45 -1.25 -6.08 -4.38
C MET A 45 -2.65 -5.54 -4.09
N MET A 46 -3.34 -4.97 -5.09
CA MET A 46 -4.62 -4.31 -4.86
C MET A 46 -5.75 -5.28 -4.48
N GLN A 47 -5.71 -6.53 -4.96
CA GLN A 47 -6.70 -7.53 -4.57
C GLN A 47 -6.59 -7.92 -3.09
N HIS A 48 -5.38 -8.07 -2.57
CA HIS A 48 -5.18 -8.36 -1.15
C HIS A 48 -5.68 -7.22 -0.24
N LYS A 49 -5.60 -5.97 -0.69
CA LYS A 49 -6.07 -4.81 0.07
C LYS A 49 -7.59 -4.63 0.04
N GLN A 50 -8.28 -5.13 -0.98
CA GLN A 50 -9.69 -4.83 -1.25
C GLN A 50 -10.63 -5.10 -0.06
N VAL A 51 -10.49 -6.26 0.58
CA VAL A 51 -11.35 -6.68 1.71
C VAL A 51 -11.26 -5.72 2.89
N HIS A 52 -10.08 -5.13 3.10
CA HIS A 52 -9.82 -4.22 4.21
C HIS A 52 -10.27 -2.79 3.88
N LEU A 53 -10.03 -2.35 2.66
CA LEU A 53 -10.37 -1.01 2.20
C LEU A 53 -11.88 -0.74 2.18
N GLN A 54 -12.72 -1.77 2.03
CA GLN A 54 -14.19 -1.60 1.97
C GLN A 54 -14.80 -1.00 3.24
N HIS A 55 -14.12 -1.09 4.38
CA HIS A 55 -14.53 -0.56 5.67
C HIS A 55 -13.79 0.74 6.05
N CYS A 56 -12.90 1.21 5.20
CA CYS A 56 -12.11 2.41 5.46
C CYS A 56 -12.86 3.70 5.11
N LYS A 57 -12.39 4.79 5.71
CA LYS A 57 -12.80 6.15 5.34
C LYS A 57 -12.44 6.43 3.87
N PRO A 58 -13.22 7.27 3.17
CA PRO A 58 -12.94 7.61 1.77
C PRO A 58 -11.51 8.13 1.53
N ALA A 59 -10.96 8.93 2.43
CA ALA A 59 -9.60 9.44 2.34
C ALA A 59 -8.53 8.31 2.33
N LEU A 60 -8.69 7.27 3.18
CA LEU A 60 -7.78 6.13 3.19
C LEU A 60 -7.89 5.32 1.89
N ILE A 61 -9.10 5.17 1.36
CA ILE A 61 -9.30 4.49 0.07
C ILE A 61 -8.53 5.23 -1.03
N ILE A 62 -8.70 6.56 -1.13
CA ILE A 62 -7.96 7.37 -2.10
C ILE A 62 -6.43 7.24 -1.88
N ALA A 63 -5.94 7.37 -0.64
CA ALA A 63 -4.52 7.21 -0.32
C ALA A 63 -3.98 5.86 -0.80
N ALA A 64 -4.69 4.75 -0.55
CA ALA A 64 -4.29 3.42 -0.99
C ALA A 64 -4.17 3.27 -2.51
N PHE A 65 -5.00 3.99 -3.30
CA PHE A 65 -4.90 3.99 -4.76
C PHE A 65 -3.67 4.75 -5.26
N PHE A 66 -3.26 5.81 -4.58
CA PHE A 66 -2.10 6.62 -4.96
C PHE A 66 -0.79 6.14 -4.34
N GLN A 67 -0.80 5.36 -3.27
CA GLN A 67 0.39 4.94 -2.51
C GLN A 67 1.50 4.33 -3.38
N TYR A 68 1.12 3.56 -4.41
CA TYR A 68 2.04 2.91 -5.34
C TYR A 68 1.89 3.40 -6.78
N TYR A 69 1.28 4.57 -7.01
CA TYR A 69 1.09 5.12 -8.35
C TYR A 69 2.42 5.27 -9.08
N THR A 70 3.44 5.77 -8.40
CA THR A 70 4.83 5.73 -8.83
C THR A 70 5.65 4.86 -7.87
N TYR A 71 6.34 3.88 -8.42
CA TYR A 71 7.14 2.90 -7.70
C TYR A 71 8.43 2.66 -8.48
N ASP A 72 9.58 2.71 -7.83
CA ASP A 72 10.91 2.61 -8.48
C ASP A 72 11.46 1.18 -8.60
N GLY A 73 10.68 0.19 -8.14
CA GLY A 73 11.08 -1.22 -8.07
C GLY A 73 11.57 -1.65 -6.68
N VAL A 74 11.73 -0.70 -5.75
CA VAL A 74 12.15 -0.94 -4.36
C VAL A 74 11.15 -0.37 -3.37
N GLN A 75 10.70 0.87 -3.61
CA GLN A 75 9.80 1.60 -2.73
C GLN A 75 8.87 2.55 -3.48
N PRO A 76 7.73 2.94 -2.88
CA PRO A 76 6.89 4.01 -3.41
C PRO A 76 7.63 5.33 -3.47
N CYS A 77 7.45 6.08 -4.56
CA CYS A 77 8.02 7.41 -4.71
C CYS A 77 7.08 8.46 -4.11
N ALA A 78 7.16 8.73 -2.80
CA ALA A 78 6.25 9.62 -2.06
C ALA A 78 6.01 10.94 -2.80
N LYS A 79 7.07 11.69 -3.15
CA LYS A 79 6.96 12.95 -3.88
C LYS A 79 6.17 12.86 -5.19
N ALA A 80 6.41 11.82 -5.98
CA ALA A 80 5.70 11.63 -7.24
C ALA A 80 4.25 11.18 -7.04
N ASN A 81 3.98 10.41 -5.98
CA ASN A 81 2.64 9.99 -5.61
C ASN A 81 1.80 11.16 -5.09
N CYS A 82 2.38 12.05 -4.26
CA CYS A 82 1.76 13.30 -3.85
C CYS A 82 1.44 14.20 -5.05
N ALA A 83 2.38 14.39 -5.97
CA ALA A 83 2.16 15.20 -7.17
C ALA A 83 1.02 14.65 -8.05
N ALA A 84 0.94 13.32 -8.22
CA ALA A 84 -0.16 12.70 -8.95
C ALA A 84 -1.52 12.88 -8.24
N PHE A 85 -1.53 12.80 -6.91
CA PHE A 85 -2.73 13.09 -6.14
C PHE A 85 -3.14 14.56 -6.21
N GLU A 86 -2.20 15.49 -6.21
CA GLU A 86 -2.49 16.92 -6.40
C GLU A 86 -3.08 17.22 -7.79
N GLU A 87 -2.58 16.54 -8.84
CA GLU A 87 -3.17 16.61 -10.17
C GLU A 87 -4.63 16.12 -10.15
N PHE A 88 -4.89 14.99 -9.48
CA PHE A 88 -6.27 14.51 -9.26
C PHE A 88 -7.13 15.54 -8.52
N CYS A 89 -6.61 16.19 -7.48
CA CYS A 89 -7.34 17.22 -6.75
C CYS A 89 -7.71 18.42 -7.63
N CYS A 90 -6.84 18.81 -8.56
CA CYS A 90 -7.12 19.88 -9.53
C CYS A 90 -8.24 19.47 -10.50
N ASP A 91 -8.15 18.26 -11.08
CA ASP A 91 -9.16 17.75 -12.01
C ASP A 91 -10.52 17.54 -11.32
N ALA A 92 -10.50 17.07 -10.08
CA ALA A 92 -11.68 16.82 -9.26
C ALA A 92 -12.28 18.10 -8.63
N VAL A 93 -11.57 19.23 -8.69
CA VAL A 93 -11.91 20.48 -7.97
C VAL A 93 -12.16 20.18 -6.49
N LEU A 94 -11.28 19.38 -5.87
CA LEU A 94 -11.44 18.90 -4.50
C LEU A 94 -11.35 20.07 -3.50
N ALA A 95 -12.49 20.41 -2.88
CA ALA A 95 -12.62 21.54 -1.96
C ALA A 95 -12.30 21.18 -0.48
N ASP A 96 -12.32 19.88 -0.13
CA ASP A 96 -12.07 19.40 1.22
C ASP A 96 -10.56 19.41 1.52
N LEU A 97 -10.10 20.51 2.11
CA LEU A 97 -8.69 20.73 2.45
C LEU A 97 -8.21 19.78 3.55
N GLU A 98 -9.08 19.42 4.50
CA GLU A 98 -8.73 18.51 5.59
C GLU A 98 -8.41 17.11 5.04
N SER A 99 -9.31 16.55 4.25
CA SER A 99 -9.08 15.25 3.61
C SER A 99 -7.90 15.30 2.62
N LYS A 100 -7.73 16.40 1.88
CA LYS A 100 -6.57 16.57 1.00
C LYS A 100 -5.26 16.49 1.79
N ASN A 101 -5.13 17.24 2.87
CA ASN A 101 -3.93 17.24 3.72
C ASN A 101 -3.70 15.88 4.38
N LEU A 102 -4.77 15.22 4.85
CA LEU A 102 -4.68 13.86 5.38
C LEU A 102 -4.09 12.89 4.34
N ILE A 103 -4.60 12.90 3.11
CA ILE A 103 -4.13 12.01 2.04
C ILE A 103 -2.67 12.30 1.70
N LEU A 104 -2.28 13.56 1.53
CA LEU A 104 -0.89 13.95 1.26
C LEU A 104 0.07 13.43 2.34
N ARG A 105 -0.29 13.58 3.61
CA ARG A 105 0.51 13.04 4.73
C ARG A 105 0.59 11.51 4.70
N LEU A 106 -0.52 10.82 4.40
CA LEU A 106 -0.54 9.36 4.25
C LEU A 106 0.34 8.89 3.08
N LEU A 107 0.53 9.73 2.06
CA LEU A 107 1.43 9.48 0.94
C LEU A 107 2.89 9.85 1.23
N GLY A 108 3.18 10.44 2.40
CA GLY A 108 4.53 10.77 2.86
C GLY A 108 4.94 12.23 2.62
N ASP A 109 4.00 13.16 2.43
CA ASP A 109 4.30 14.58 2.42
C ASP A 109 4.43 15.11 3.86
N GLU A 110 5.67 15.31 4.31
CA GLU A 110 5.99 15.83 5.64
C GLU A 110 5.65 17.33 5.81
N LEU A 111 5.43 18.04 4.68
CA LEU A 111 5.14 19.48 4.68
C LEU A 111 3.63 19.76 4.70
N ALA A 112 2.78 18.76 4.49
CA ALA A 112 1.35 18.94 4.59
C ALA A 112 0.95 19.35 6.01
N GLU A 113 0.18 20.45 6.11
CA GLU A 113 -0.11 21.13 7.37
C GLU A 113 -0.67 20.23 8.47
N ASN A 114 -0.09 20.38 9.67
CA ASN A 114 -0.33 19.50 10.82
C ASN A 114 -1.57 19.86 11.64
N GLU A 115 -2.28 20.95 11.34
CA GLU A 115 -3.08 21.64 12.35
C GLU A 115 -4.41 20.96 12.76
N LEU A 116 -4.92 19.93 12.09
CA LEU A 116 -6.29 19.47 12.33
C LEU A 116 -6.54 17.95 12.32
N HIS A 117 -5.53 17.09 12.24
CA HIS A 117 -5.82 15.65 12.13
C HIS A 117 -5.82 14.94 13.48
N ILE A 118 -6.96 14.94 14.14
CA ILE A 118 -7.19 14.32 15.45
C ILE A 118 -6.86 12.81 15.45
N ASN A 119 -6.86 12.13 14.30
CA ASN A 119 -6.64 10.69 14.19
C ASN A 119 -5.64 10.29 13.08
N PHE A 120 -4.69 11.17 12.70
CA PHE A 120 -3.72 10.84 11.65
C PHE A 120 -2.94 9.57 11.95
N GLU A 121 -2.49 9.40 13.18
CA GLU A 121 -1.70 8.24 13.58
C GLU A 121 -2.49 6.94 13.45
N ASP A 122 -3.77 6.93 13.82
CA ASP A 122 -4.65 5.77 13.66
C ASP A 122 -4.87 5.44 12.18
N ASP A 123 -5.08 6.45 11.34
CA ASP A 123 -5.27 6.28 9.89
C ASP A 123 -4.00 5.79 9.20
N ALA A 124 -2.84 6.33 9.57
CA ALA A 124 -1.54 5.90 9.07
C ALA A 124 -1.23 4.45 9.48
N ASN A 125 -1.47 4.10 10.74
CA ASN A 125 -1.31 2.77 11.27
C ASN A 125 -2.22 1.76 10.54
N LEU A 126 -3.48 2.11 10.30
CA LEU A 126 -4.41 1.25 9.57
C LEU A 126 -3.97 1.06 8.11
N LEU A 127 -3.54 2.11 7.43
CA LEU A 127 -3.06 2.01 6.05
C LEU A 127 -1.80 1.13 5.96
N GLN A 128 -0.88 1.26 6.92
CA GLN A 128 0.31 0.42 7.03
C GLN A 128 -0.06 -1.04 7.30
N ASP A 129 -0.98 -1.31 8.21
CA ASP A 129 -1.45 -2.67 8.51
C ASP A 129 -2.07 -3.32 7.28
N ILE A 130 -2.88 -2.57 6.50
CA ILE A 130 -3.45 -3.05 5.23
C ILE A 130 -2.36 -3.36 4.20
N ASP A 131 -1.29 -2.58 4.17
CA ASP A 131 -0.16 -2.83 3.26
C ASP A 131 0.59 -4.12 3.62
N LEU A 132 0.71 -4.41 4.91
CA LEU A 132 1.39 -5.58 5.45
C LEU A 132 0.52 -6.85 5.50
N VAL A 133 -0.77 -6.78 5.14
CA VAL A 133 -1.69 -7.93 5.29
C VAL A 133 -1.24 -9.18 4.52
N ILE A 134 -0.51 -9.02 3.44
CA ILE A 134 0.07 -10.11 2.67
C ILE A 134 0.99 -11.02 3.50
N LEU A 135 1.62 -10.49 4.55
CA LEU A 135 2.46 -11.28 5.44
C LEU A 135 1.67 -12.39 6.17
N ALA A 136 0.37 -12.19 6.35
CA ALA A 136 -0.53 -13.16 7.00
C ALA A 136 -1.39 -13.96 6.01
N ALA A 137 -1.10 -13.90 4.73
CA ALA A 137 -1.82 -14.66 3.71
C ALA A 137 -1.67 -16.19 3.90
N SER A 138 -2.45 -16.96 3.16
CA SER A 138 -2.26 -18.43 3.13
C SER A 138 -0.81 -18.76 2.79
N SER A 139 -0.33 -19.93 3.22
CA SER A 139 1.05 -20.37 2.90
C SER A 139 1.33 -20.38 1.39
N GLU A 140 0.33 -20.66 0.57
CA GLU A 140 0.42 -20.66 -0.89
C GLU A 140 0.56 -19.22 -1.43
N ASP A 141 -0.33 -18.33 -1.03
CA ASP A 141 -0.30 -16.91 -1.45
C ASP A 141 0.96 -16.21 -0.95
N TYR A 142 1.41 -16.52 0.27
CA TYR A 142 2.65 -15.97 0.81
C TYR A 142 3.87 -16.44 0.02
N LYS A 143 3.93 -17.72 -0.37
CA LYS A 143 5.01 -18.24 -1.23
C LYS A 143 5.00 -17.56 -2.60
N ARG A 144 3.80 -17.38 -3.18
CA ARG A 144 3.63 -16.63 -4.42
C ARG A 144 4.15 -15.18 -4.28
N TYR A 145 3.77 -14.50 -3.21
CA TYR A 145 4.28 -13.17 -2.89
C TYR A 145 5.83 -13.14 -2.84
N CYS A 146 6.45 -14.09 -2.13
CA CYS A 146 7.92 -14.17 -2.05
C CYS A 146 8.57 -14.34 -3.43
N GLN A 147 7.98 -15.17 -4.32
CA GLN A 147 8.48 -15.37 -5.67
C GLN A 147 8.36 -14.09 -6.52
N LEU A 148 7.22 -13.42 -6.46
CA LEU A 148 6.98 -12.18 -7.20
C LEU A 148 7.89 -11.05 -6.68
N LEU A 149 8.06 -10.96 -5.37
CA LEU A 149 8.96 -10.00 -4.76
C LEU A 149 10.42 -10.25 -5.18
N ARG A 150 10.87 -11.52 -5.21
CA ARG A 150 12.22 -11.85 -5.71
C ARG A 150 12.42 -11.37 -7.14
N GLN A 151 11.41 -11.48 -7.99
CA GLN A 151 11.48 -11.00 -9.38
C GLN A 151 11.61 -9.47 -9.46
N GLU A 152 10.95 -8.70 -8.58
CA GLU A 152 11.12 -7.24 -8.52
C GLU A 152 12.57 -6.83 -8.20
N TYR A 153 13.27 -7.65 -7.42
CA TYR A 153 14.66 -7.46 -7.05
C TYR A 153 15.64 -8.23 -7.98
N GLU A 154 15.26 -8.52 -9.23
CA GLU A 154 16.10 -9.26 -10.17
C GLU A 154 17.46 -8.60 -10.47
N HIS A 155 17.57 -7.28 -10.24
CA HIS A 155 18.81 -6.52 -10.35
C HIS A 155 19.84 -6.88 -9.27
N MET A 156 19.42 -7.54 -8.18
CA MET A 156 20.30 -8.00 -7.11
C MET A 156 20.75 -9.45 -7.34
N SER A 157 21.99 -9.76 -6.95
CA SER A 157 22.42 -11.16 -6.87
C SER A 157 21.59 -11.93 -5.84
N ASP A 158 21.50 -13.26 -5.96
CA ASP A 158 20.76 -14.09 -5.00
C ASP A 158 21.35 -13.96 -3.58
N ALA A 159 22.65 -13.81 -3.45
CA ALA A 159 23.32 -13.63 -2.14
C ALA A 159 22.94 -12.28 -1.50
N ASP A 160 22.95 -11.21 -2.29
CA ASP A 160 22.60 -9.87 -1.79
C ASP A 160 21.12 -9.79 -1.42
N TYR A 161 20.24 -10.31 -2.30
CA TYR A 161 18.80 -10.39 -2.01
C TYR A 161 18.53 -11.19 -0.73
N LYS A 162 19.11 -12.38 -0.60
CA LYS A 162 18.99 -13.22 0.59
C LYS A 162 19.42 -12.46 1.86
N THR A 163 20.56 -11.78 1.80
CA THR A 163 21.08 -11.00 2.94
C THR A 163 20.14 -9.85 3.31
N MET A 164 19.69 -9.07 2.33
CA MET A 164 18.74 -7.97 2.52
C MET A 164 17.42 -8.49 3.07
N ARG A 165 16.85 -9.54 2.46
CA ARG A 165 15.55 -10.08 2.85
C ARG A 165 15.57 -10.67 4.27
N LEU A 166 16.62 -11.42 4.62
CA LEU A 166 16.82 -11.92 5.99
C LEU A 166 16.83 -10.78 7.01
N LYS A 167 17.53 -9.69 6.71
CA LYS A 167 17.56 -8.52 7.60
C LYS A 167 16.17 -7.91 7.81
N VAL A 168 15.40 -7.73 6.73
CA VAL A 168 14.02 -7.20 6.81
C VAL A 168 13.13 -8.10 7.67
N LEU A 169 13.11 -9.40 7.40
CA LEU A 169 12.29 -10.35 8.14
C LEU A 169 12.68 -10.43 9.63
N GLN A 170 13.98 -10.44 9.93
CA GLN A 170 14.46 -10.43 11.31
C GLN A 170 14.10 -9.14 12.05
N THR A 171 14.16 -7.99 11.36
CA THR A 171 13.72 -6.71 11.93
C THR A 171 12.22 -6.75 12.28
N LEU A 172 11.38 -7.22 11.36
CA LEU A 172 9.94 -7.35 11.60
C LEU A 172 9.63 -8.36 12.73
N LEU A 173 10.38 -9.43 12.85
CA LEU A 173 10.19 -10.39 13.95
C LEU A 173 10.72 -9.91 15.30
N SER A 174 11.63 -8.93 15.33
CA SER A 174 12.20 -8.37 16.56
C SER A 174 11.30 -7.37 17.26
N ILE A 175 10.37 -6.74 16.54
CA ILE A 175 9.41 -5.81 17.13
C ILE A 175 8.29 -6.58 17.85
N PRO A 176 7.69 -5.99 18.92
CA PRO A 176 6.66 -6.66 19.72
C PRO A 176 5.47 -7.12 18.87
N ASN A 177 4.99 -6.28 17.96
CA ASN A 177 3.90 -6.57 17.06
C ASN A 177 4.24 -6.09 15.65
N VAL A 178 3.93 -6.90 14.63
CA VAL A 178 4.08 -6.55 13.21
C VAL A 178 3.00 -5.55 12.80
N TYR A 179 1.79 -5.77 13.30
CA TYR A 179 0.65 -4.88 13.08
C TYR A 179 0.48 -3.91 14.24
N THR A 180 0.05 -2.70 13.95
CA THR A 180 -0.11 -1.63 14.93
C THR A 180 -1.51 -1.61 15.54
N THR A 181 -2.55 -1.84 14.73
CA THR A 181 -3.93 -1.82 15.22
C THR A 181 -4.30 -3.12 15.91
N SER A 182 -5.05 -3.02 17.00
CA SER A 182 -5.44 -4.17 17.83
C SER A 182 -6.26 -5.22 17.07
N GLU A 183 -7.02 -4.81 16.05
CA GLU A 183 -7.80 -5.70 15.22
C GLU A 183 -6.89 -6.58 14.36
N PHE A 184 -5.90 -5.96 13.67
CA PHE A 184 -4.96 -6.68 12.82
C PHE A 184 -4.02 -7.56 13.64
N GLN A 185 -3.57 -7.11 14.82
CA GLN A 185 -2.79 -7.94 15.74
C GLN A 185 -3.54 -9.23 16.10
N LYS A 186 -4.79 -9.12 16.54
CA LYS A 186 -5.60 -10.29 16.93
C LYS A 186 -5.82 -11.25 15.77
N ARG A 187 -5.98 -10.73 14.57
CA ARG A 187 -6.40 -11.52 13.40
C ARG A 187 -5.23 -12.08 12.60
N TYR A 188 -4.12 -11.35 12.50
CA TYR A 188 -3.08 -11.60 11.51
C TYR A 188 -1.68 -11.84 12.11
N GLU A 189 -1.38 -11.39 13.31
CA GLU A 189 -0.03 -11.42 13.89
C GLU A 189 0.59 -12.83 13.91
N ALA A 190 -0.16 -13.82 14.38
CA ALA A 190 0.35 -15.19 14.49
C ALA A 190 0.68 -15.80 13.12
N ALA A 191 -0.20 -15.61 12.13
CA ALA A 191 0.03 -16.13 10.77
C ALA A 191 1.21 -15.43 10.10
N ALA A 192 1.31 -14.10 10.22
CA ALA A 192 2.41 -13.33 9.67
C ALA A 192 3.76 -13.80 10.24
N ARG A 193 3.85 -13.97 11.56
CA ARG A 193 5.07 -14.46 12.22
C ARG A 193 5.44 -15.87 11.79
N THR A 194 4.46 -16.74 11.57
CA THR A 194 4.69 -18.10 11.07
C THR A 194 5.26 -18.05 9.66
N ASN A 195 4.61 -17.35 8.74
CA ASN A 195 5.06 -17.21 7.36
C ASN A 195 6.49 -16.64 7.26
N MET A 196 6.79 -15.58 8.02
CA MET A 196 8.13 -14.98 8.03
C MET A 196 9.21 -15.92 8.57
N LYS A 197 8.90 -16.73 9.61
CA LYS A 197 9.83 -17.74 10.13
C LYS A 197 10.11 -18.83 9.10
N ASP A 198 9.07 -19.29 8.41
CA ASP A 198 9.19 -20.32 7.36
C ASP A 198 10.03 -19.81 6.18
N GLU A 199 9.83 -18.54 5.78
CA GLU A 199 10.67 -17.90 4.75
C GLU A 199 12.13 -17.81 5.20
N ILE A 200 12.41 -17.39 6.44
CA ILE A 200 13.78 -17.34 6.99
C ILE A 200 14.43 -18.72 6.95
N ASN A 201 13.70 -19.77 7.31
CA ASN A 201 14.23 -21.13 7.28
C ASN A 201 14.55 -21.57 5.84
N SER A 202 13.64 -21.27 4.89
CA SER A 202 13.88 -21.54 3.48
C SER A 202 15.07 -20.76 2.89
N LEU A 203 15.26 -19.52 3.31
CA LEU A 203 16.38 -18.70 2.86
C LEU A 203 17.73 -19.18 3.44
N LYS A 204 17.74 -19.85 4.61
CA LYS A 204 18.98 -20.33 5.25
C LYS A 204 19.42 -21.70 4.76
N GLY A 205 18.47 -22.54 4.31
CA GLY A 205 18.75 -23.86 3.72
C GLY A 205 19.34 -23.74 2.35
#